data_c4791edc95696986fb7da96974440194
#
_entry.id   c4791edc95696986fb7da96974440194
#
_cell.length_a   1.000
_cell.length_b   1.000
_cell.length_c   1.000
_cell.angle_alpha   90.00
_cell.angle_beta   90.00
_cell.angle_gamma   90.00
#
_symmetry.space_group_name_H-M   'P 1'
#
loop_
_entity.id
_entity.type
_entity.pdbx_description
1 polymer ?
#
loop_
_entity_poly.entity_id
_entity_poly.type
_entity_poly.pdbx_seq_one_letter_code
_entity_poly.pdbx_strand_id
1 'polypeptide(L)'
;MNNSFSVEKKVFEVLPDYCVGVIRASIPNKEGAANAVSELFRKELQRFFHQSQGVALRETKNISAYRSALQKAGINPNKFMCSIEALSRRVQKSGVLPEIDPIVDLGNAISLKYLLA
;
A
#
# COMPACT_ATOMS: atom_id res chain seq x y z
N MET A 1 10.67 -6.91 25.54
CA MET A 1 10.79 -7.24 24.11
C MET A 1 11.30 -6.02 23.34
N ASN A 2 12.36 -6.19 22.61
CA ASN A 2 12.98 -5.09 21.88
C ASN A 2 12.30 -4.94 20.52
N ASN A 3 11.49 -3.90 20.37
CA ASN A 3 10.81 -3.59 19.10
C ASN A 3 11.67 -2.62 18.31
N SER A 4 12.36 -3.11 17.28
CA SER A 4 13.17 -2.28 16.41
C SER A 4 12.78 -2.50 14.95
N PHE A 5 12.90 -1.44 14.17
CA PHE A 5 12.76 -1.49 12.73
C PHE A 5 14.08 -1.01 12.12
N SER A 6 14.56 -1.74 11.14
CA SER A 6 15.78 -1.37 10.43
C SER A 6 15.68 -1.75 8.95
N VAL A 7 16.40 -1.02 8.14
CA VAL A 7 16.55 -1.33 6.71
C VAL A 7 18.01 -1.66 6.45
N GLU A 8 18.26 -2.76 5.74
CA GLU A 8 19.62 -3.17 5.41
C GLU A 8 20.37 -2.10 4.63
N LYS A 9 21.64 -1.93 4.94
CA LYS A 9 22.51 -0.95 4.29
C LYS A 9 22.53 -1.11 2.77
N LYS A 10 22.48 -2.34 2.27
CA LYS A 10 22.48 -2.66 0.83
C LYS A 10 21.33 -1.98 0.08
N VAL A 11 20.17 -1.77 0.73
CA VAL A 11 19.05 -1.08 0.11
C VAL A 11 19.46 0.34 -0.26
N PHE A 12 20.15 1.05 0.62
CA PHE A 12 20.60 2.43 0.39
C PHE A 12 21.75 2.52 -0.61
N GLU A 13 22.50 1.44 -0.81
CA GLU A 13 23.53 1.38 -1.86
C GLU A 13 22.88 1.36 -3.25
N VAL A 14 21.73 0.69 -3.39
CA VAL A 14 20.97 0.60 -4.66
C VAL A 14 20.00 1.77 -4.82
N LEU A 15 19.38 2.19 -3.72
CA LEU A 15 18.35 3.23 -3.68
C LEU A 15 18.74 4.28 -2.64
N PRO A 16 19.69 5.19 -2.97
CA PRO A 16 20.22 6.13 -1.97
C PRO A 16 19.17 7.11 -1.42
N ASP A 17 18.11 7.36 -2.18
CA ASP A 17 17.03 8.28 -1.77
C ASP A 17 15.86 7.56 -1.11
N TYR A 18 15.98 6.25 -0.87
CA TYR A 18 14.92 5.48 -0.24
C TYR A 18 14.63 5.97 1.17
N CYS A 19 13.36 6.19 1.47
CA CYS A 19 12.93 6.55 2.82
C CYS A 19 11.70 5.76 3.21
N VAL A 20 11.56 5.50 4.50
CA VAL A 20 10.45 4.74 5.06
C VAL A 20 9.80 5.56 6.17
N GLY A 21 8.49 5.75 6.08
CA GLY A 21 7.74 6.26 7.21
C GLY A 21 7.44 5.13 8.19
N VAL A 22 7.78 5.31 9.44
CA VAL A 22 7.54 4.31 10.49
C VAL A 22 6.63 4.91 11.54
N ILE A 23 5.53 4.21 11.81
CA ILE A 23 4.60 4.61 12.87
C ILE A 23 4.58 3.48 13.89
N ARG A 24 4.86 3.83 15.14
CA ARG A 24 4.71 2.92 16.27
C ARG A 24 3.44 3.28 17.03
N ALA A 25 2.54 2.32 17.15
CA ALA A 25 1.26 2.55 17.79
C ALA A 25 0.91 1.40 18.73
N SER A 26 0.14 1.73 19.79
CA SER A 26 -0.48 0.75 20.65
C SER A 26 -1.99 0.77 20.37
N ILE A 27 -2.56 -0.40 20.09
CA ILE A 27 -3.97 -0.53 19.74
C ILE A 27 -4.65 -1.44 20.77
N PRO A 28 -5.12 -0.86 21.91
CA PRO A 28 -5.67 -1.67 23.01
C PRO A 28 -7.04 -2.27 22.71
N ASN A 29 -7.79 -1.71 21.77
CA ASN A 29 -9.16 -2.15 21.46
C ASN A 29 -9.45 -2.06 19.97
N LYS A 30 -8.84 -2.95 19.17
CA LYS A 30 -9.10 -2.97 17.73
C LYS A 30 -10.53 -3.38 17.39
N GLU A 31 -11.16 -4.21 18.23
CA GLU A 31 -12.54 -4.65 18.02
C GLU A 31 -13.53 -3.49 18.19
N GLY A 32 -13.25 -2.55 19.08
CA GLY A 32 -14.07 -1.35 19.28
C GLY A 32 -14.05 -0.40 18.08
N ALA A 33 -13.00 -0.44 17.27
CA ALA A 33 -12.85 0.39 16.07
C ALA A 33 -13.34 -0.32 14.79
N ALA A 34 -13.70 -1.59 14.87
CA ALA A 34 -13.97 -2.42 13.69
C ALA A 34 -15.01 -1.83 12.75
N ASN A 35 -16.12 -1.30 13.27
CA ASN A 35 -17.19 -0.72 12.44
C ASN A 35 -16.73 0.55 11.72
N ALA A 36 -16.00 1.43 12.41
CA ALA A 36 -15.49 2.66 11.81
C ALA A 36 -14.47 2.36 10.71
N VAL A 37 -13.59 1.39 10.93
CA VAL A 37 -12.60 0.95 9.94
C VAL A 37 -13.27 0.30 8.75
N SER A 38 -14.25 -0.57 8.97
CA SER A 38 -15.02 -1.22 7.90
C SER A 38 -15.69 -0.19 6.99
N GLU A 39 -16.30 0.83 7.58
CA GLU A 39 -16.94 1.93 6.84
C GLU A 39 -15.91 2.74 6.04
N LEU A 40 -14.80 3.10 6.64
CA LEU A 40 -13.70 3.80 5.97
C LEU A 40 -13.16 2.98 4.81
N PHE A 41 -12.92 1.70 5.02
CA PHE A 41 -12.41 0.77 4.03
C PHE A 41 -13.33 0.70 2.80
N ARG A 42 -14.64 0.49 3.02
CA ARG A 42 -15.62 0.45 1.93
C ARG A 42 -15.68 1.75 1.16
N LYS A 43 -15.65 2.87 1.87
CA LYS A 43 -15.67 4.21 1.26
C LYS A 43 -14.44 4.43 0.38
N GLU A 44 -13.26 4.04 0.83
CA GLU A 44 -12.03 4.15 0.05
C GLU A 44 -12.03 3.22 -1.17
N LEU A 45 -12.57 2.01 -1.05
CA LEU A 45 -12.73 1.11 -2.19
C LEU A 45 -13.60 1.73 -3.27
N GLN A 46 -14.75 2.28 -2.90
CA GLN A 46 -15.66 2.93 -3.85
C GLN A 46 -15.01 4.15 -4.50
N ARG A 47 -14.39 5.00 -3.69
CA ARG A 47 -13.71 6.20 -4.18
C ARG A 47 -12.63 5.83 -5.19
N PHE A 48 -11.77 4.88 -4.83
CA PHE A 48 -10.67 4.45 -5.70
C PHE A 48 -11.19 3.80 -6.98
N PHE A 49 -12.17 2.92 -6.86
CA PHE A 49 -12.77 2.25 -8.03
C PHE A 49 -13.29 3.28 -9.05
N HIS A 50 -14.06 4.26 -8.59
CA HIS A 50 -14.62 5.27 -9.49
C HIS A 50 -13.56 6.19 -10.08
N GLN A 51 -12.59 6.63 -9.28
CA GLN A 51 -11.56 7.55 -9.74
C GLN A 51 -10.51 6.91 -10.64
N SER A 52 -10.30 5.61 -10.49
CA SER A 52 -9.24 4.90 -11.23
C SER A 52 -9.68 4.38 -12.60
N GLN A 53 -10.95 4.44 -12.95
CA GLN A 53 -11.42 3.95 -14.23
C GLN A 53 -10.77 4.72 -15.39
N GLY A 54 -10.18 3.99 -16.34
CA GLY A 54 -9.47 4.57 -17.46
C GLY A 54 -8.07 5.12 -17.14
N VAL A 55 -7.62 4.98 -15.90
CA VAL A 55 -6.30 5.45 -15.48
C VAL A 55 -5.26 4.36 -15.70
N ALA A 56 -4.14 4.70 -16.33
CA ALA A 56 -2.98 3.80 -16.46
C ALA A 56 -2.20 3.81 -15.14
N LEU A 57 -2.51 2.89 -14.23
CA LEU A 57 -1.96 2.89 -12.87
C LEU A 57 -0.44 2.85 -12.82
N ARG A 58 0.20 2.08 -13.72
CA ARG A 58 1.66 1.98 -13.76
C ARG A 58 2.35 3.30 -14.14
N GLU A 59 1.62 4.22 -14.74
CA GLU A 59 2.13 5.53 -15.15
C GLU A 59 1.91 6.61 -14.08
N THR A 60 1.18 6.30 -13.01
CA THR A 60 1.02 7.23 -11.90
C THR A 60 2.37 7.47 -11.21
N LYS A 61 2.53 8.66 -10.63
CA LYS A 61 3.81 9.07 -10.04
C LYS A 61 4.34 8.07 -9.03
N ASN A 62 3.53 7.65 -8.08
CA ASN A 62 3.97 6.75 -7.02
C ASN A 62 4.26 5.34 -7.53
N ILE A 63 3.35 4.74 -8.29
CA ILE A 63 3.55 3.38 -8.81
C ILE A 63 4.73 3.34 -9.78
N SER A 64 4.86 4.34 -10.64
CA SER A 64 6.02 4.47 -11.53
C SER A 64 7.34 4.52 -10.75
N ALA A 65 7.36 5.25 -9.63
CA ALA A 65 8.55 5.33 -8.76
C ALA A 65 8.90 3.98 -8.15
N TYR A 66 7.92 3.22 -7.66
CA TYR A 66 8.15 1.87 -7.14
C TYR A 66 8.66 0.93 -8.23
N ARG A 67 8.10 1.00 -9.44
CA ARG A 67 8.55 0.19 -10.57
C ARG A 67 10.01 0.48 -10.93
N SER A 68 10.37 1.76 -10.98
CA SER A 68 11.76 2.17 -11.23
C SER A 68 12.71 1.68 -10.15
N ALA A 69 12.30 1.76 -8.88
CA ALA A 69 13.10 1.26 -7.76
C ALA A 69 13.34 -0.25 -7.86
N LEU A 70 12.29 -1.01 -8.17
CA LEU A 70 12.43 -2.47 -8.37
C LEU A 70 13.39 -2.79 -9.51
N GLN A 71 13.30 -2.08 -10.62
CA GLN A 71 14.23 -2.25 -11.76
C GLN A 71 15.67 -1.96 -11.35
N LYS A 72 15.93 -0.90 -10.60
CA LYS A 72 17.27 -0.60 -10.09
C LYS A 72 17.81 -1.70 -9.19
N ALA A 73 16.93 -2.38 -8.45
CA ALA A 73 17.29 -3.51 -7.60
C ALA A 73 17.42 -4.83 -8.38
N GLY A 74 17.26 -4.82 -9.70
CA GLY A 74 17.35 -6.02 -10.53
C GLY A 74 16.10 -6.90 -10.50
N ILE A 75 14.97 -6.35 -10.04
CA ILE A 75 13.71 -7.08 -9.93
C ILE A 75 12.78 -6.64 -11.05
N ASN A 76 12.21 -7.63 -11.76
CA ASN A 76 11.24 -7.33 -12.82
C ASN A 76 9.89 -6.95 -12.22
N PRO A 77 9.45 -5.68 -12.34
CA PRO A 77 8.20 -5.23 -11.73
C PRO A 77 6.95 -5.83 -12.38
N ASN A 78 7.05 -6.38 -13.59
CA ASN A 78 5.94 -7.09 -14.21
C ASN A 78 5.70 -8.46 -13.57
N LYS A 79 6.75 -9.08 -13.06
CA LYS A 79 6.69 -10.37 -12.39
C LYS A 79 6.46 -10.22 -10.90
N PHE A 80 7.07 -9.22 -10.27
CA PHE A 80 6.99 -8.95 -8.84
C PHE A 80 6.54 -7.52 -8.62
N MET A 81 5.23 -7.30 -8.64
CA MET A 81 4.68 -5.97 -8.40
C MET A 81 4.82 -5.56 -6.94
N CYS A 82 5.01 -4.27 -6.68
CA CYS A 82 4.89 -3.76 -5.32
C CYS A 82 3.44 -3.91 -4.82
N SER A 83 3.26 -3.90 -3.52
CA SER A 83 1.96 -4.17 -2.90
C SER A 83 0.88 -3.20 -3.37
N ILE A 84 1.19 -1.91 -3.49
CA ILE A 84 0.18 -0.93 -3.91
C ILE A 84 -0.22 -1.10 -5.39
N GLU A 85 0.69 -1.49 -6.26
CA GLU A 85 0.32 -1.77 -7.64
C GLU A 85 -0.64 -2.96 -7.73
N ALA A 86 -0.34 -4.05 -7.04
CA ALA A 86 -1.20 -5.23 -7.00
C ALA A 86 -2.57 -4.91 -6.40
N LEU A 87 -2.59 -4.20 -5.28
CA LEU A 87 -3.82 -3.81 -4.59
C LEU A 87 -4.69 -2.88 -5.45
N SER A 88 -4.10 -1.84 -5.99
CA SER A 88 -4.82 -0.85 -6.80
C SER A 88 -5.37 -1.44 -8.10
N ARG A 89 -4.62 -2.31 -8.76
CA ARG A 89 -5.10 -3.00 -9.96
C ARG A 89 -6.31 -3.87 -9.66
N ARG A 90 -6.28 -4.57 -8.54
CA ARG A 90 -7.39 -5.42 -8.12
C ARG A 90 -8.66 -4.59 -7.87
N VAL A 91 -8.53 -3.47 -7.17
CA VAL A 91 -9.67 -2.57 -6.91
C VAL A 91 -10.15 -1.90 -8.19
N GLN A 92 -9.25 -1.44 -9.05
CA GLN A 92 -9.61 -0.87 -10.35
C GLN A 92 -10.46 -1.82 -11.18
N LYS A 93 -10.11 -3.11 -11.16
CA LYS A 93 -10.77 -4.13 -11.97
C LYS A 93 -12.12 -4.55 -11.40
N SER A 94 -12.19 -4.80 -10.10
CA SER A 94 -13.37 -5.43 -9.46
C SER A 94 -14.15 -4.51 -8.52
N GLY A 95 -13.53 -3.47 -7.99
CA GLY A 95 -14.11 -2.62 -6.96
C GLY A 95 -14.18 -3.27 -5.59
N VAL A 96 -13.62 -4.46 -5.41
CA VAL A 96 -13.79 -5.28 -4.21
C VAL A 96 -12.47 -5.79 -3.69
N LEU A 97 -12.30 -5.71 -2.37
CA LEU A 97 -11.29 -6.43 -1.60
C LEU A 97 -11.96 -7.09 -0.41
N PRO A 98 -11.51 -8.28 0.02
CA PRO A 98 -12.07 -8.89 1.23
C PRO A 98 -11.68 -8.08 2.47
N GLU A 99 -12.61 -7.95 3.40
CA GLU A 99 -12.30 -7.47 4.74
C GLU A 99 -11.60 -8.61 5.50
N ILE A 100 -10.47 -8.30 6.13
CA ILE A 100 -9.64 -9.31 6.79
C ILE A 100 -9.63 -9.06 8.30
N ASP A 101 -9.14 -7.90 8.71
CA ASP A 101 -8.91 -7.51 10.10
C ASP A 101 -8.87 -5.99 10.16
N PRO A 102 -9.38 -5.35 11.22
CA PRO A 102 -9.41 -3.88 11.26
C PRO A 102 -8.05 -3.20 11.03
N ILE A 103 -6.97 -3.79 11.51
CA ILE A 103 -5.62 -3.22 11.31
C ILE A 103 -5.20 -3.36 9.85
N VAL A 104 -5.38 -4.53 9.26
CA VAL A 104 -5.05 -4.79 7.85
C VAL A 104 -5.91 -3.93 6.93
N ASP A 105 -7.20 -3.85 7.20
CA ASP A 105 -8.15 -3.08 6.37
C ASP A 105 -7.85 -1.59 6.44
N LEU A 106 -7.50 -1.07 7.62
CA LEU A 106 -7.06 0.30 7.77
C LEU A 106 -5.80 0.57 6.94
N GLY A 107 -4.82 -0.31 7.03
CA GLY A 107 -3.59 -0.23 6.24
C GLY A 107 -3.88 -0.20 4.74
N ASN A 108 -4.74 -1.08 4.26
CA ASN A 108 -5.14 -1.14 2.85
C ASN A 108 -5.89 0.13 2.41
N ALA A 109 -6.78 0.66 3.26
CA ALA A 109 -7.48 1.91 2.98
C ALA A 109 -6.51 3.09 2.83
N ILE A 110 -5.54 3.19 3.74
CA ILE A 110 -4.51 4.25 3.69
C ILE A 110 -3.62 4.08 2.46
N SER A 111 -3.21 2.85 2.14
CA SER A 111 -2.42 2.57 0.94
C SER A 111 -3.15 3.01 -0.33
N LEU A 112 -4.43 2.73 -0.46
CA LEU A 112 -5.23 3.16 -1.61
C LEU A 112 -5.39 4.69 -1.65
N LYS A 113 -5.60 5.31 -0.50
CA LYS A 113 -5.81 6.75 -0.43
C LYS A 113 -4.60 7.54 -0.93
N TYR A 114 -3.41 7.09 -0.57
CA TYR A 114 -2.16 7.82 -0.87
C TYR A 114 -1.31 7.13 -1.94
N LEU A 115 -1.70 5.98 -2.46
CA LEU A 115 -0.91 5.16 -3.39
C LEU A 115 0.49 4.89 -2.84
N LEU A 116 0.55 4.40 -1.62
CA LEU A 116 1.78 4.01 -0.94
C LEU A 116 1.81 2.51 -0.64
N ALA A 117 2.99 1.92 -0.82
CA ALA A 117 3.23 0.53 -0.49
C ALA A 117 3.43 0.34 1.02
#